data_aadfa5f12704d7a2e5bb0d6bcf454f1b
#
_entry.id   aadfa5f12704d7a2e5bb0d6bcf454f1b
#
_cell.length_a   1.000
_cell.length_b   1.000
_cell.length_c   1.000
_cell.angle_alpha   90.00
_cell.angle_beta   90.00
_cell.angle_gamma   90.00
#
_symmetry.space_group_name_H-M   'P 1'
#
loop_
_entity.id
_entity.type
_entity.pdbx_description
1 polymer ?
#
loop_
_entity_poly.entity_id
_entity_poly.type
_entity_poly.pdbx_seq_one_letter_code
_entity_poly.pdbx_strand_id
1 'polypeptide(L)'
;KGYTTNKWCTPKQLTKYARDNKLKLDWKGEKCTTGIRWLPYEHKTRKSEEPSKTLIPRPFWVLNMDQVKGFPKDPPPTDHGRIDNLPAQKFIDAVGAEIKHGESRAYFSPSKDIIMLPEPNSFPELGDYHATAFHELGHWTGHAQRLDRNQKGKMGDPDYAFEEIIAEMTSAFFAAKFNLKGRLQHTEYVGSYIKCLQQDLNLVRKASTSAGNAYDYLTSLTKGATTK
;
A
#
# COMPACT_ATOMS: atom_id res chain seq x y z
N LYS A 1 13.62 -11.17 -2.68
CA LYS A 1 14.69 -10.95 -1.68
C LYS A 1 14.00 -10.40 -0.44
N GLY A 2 14.16 -11.11 0.71
CA GLY A 2 13.64 -10.65 1.99
C GLY A 2 14.51 -9.51 2.54
N TYR A 3 14.12 -8.27 2.32
CA TYR A 3 14.76 -7.12 2.95
C TYR A 3 14.19 -6.93 4.36
N THR A 4 15.01 -6.45 5.28
CA THR A 4 14.62 -6.19 6.68
C THR A 4 14.07 -4.78 6.87
N THR A 5 14.33 -3.86 5.93
CA THR A 5 13.84 -2.49 5.95
C THR A 5 12.95 -2.20 4.73
N ASN A 6 11.97 -1.33 4.89
CA ASN A 6 11.13 -0.79 3.80
C ASN A 6 11.67 0.52 3.21
N LYS A 7 12.89 0.91 3.56
CA LYS A 7 13.52 2.14 3.06
C LYS A 7 14.17 1.91 1.71
N TRP A 8 13.79 2.74 0.73
CA TRP A 8 14.27 2.69 -0.63
C TRP A 8 14.75 4.07 -1.08
N CYS A 9 15.87 4.12 -1.78
CA CYS A 9 16.41 5.36 -2.34
C CYS A 9 16.96 5.15 -3.74
N THR A 10 16.90 6.20 -4.55
CA THR A 10 17.65 6.22 -5.80
C THR A 10 19.15 6.39 -5.51
N PRO A 11 20.04 5.92 -6.41
CA PRO A 11 21.48 6.13 -6.26
C PRO A 11 21.85 7.61 -6.07
N LYS A 12 21.12 8.52 -6.74
CA LYS A 12 21.33 9.98 -6.59
C LYS A 12 20.98 10.47 -5.17
N GLN A 13 19.88 9.98 -4.59
CA GLN A 13 19.50 10.30 -3.21
C GLN A 13 20.53 9.76 -2.22
N LEU A 14 21.03 8.52 -2.43
CA LEU A 14 22.09 7.94 -1.59
C LEU A 14 23.37 8.75 -1.63
N THR A 15 23.83 9.16 -2.81
CA THR A 15 25.02 10.01 -2.95
C THR A 15 24.86 11.34 -2.21
N LYS A 16 23.67 11.96 -2.32
CA LYS A 16 23.38 13.19 -1.58
C LYS A 16 23.39 12.95 -0.07
N TYR A 17 22.67 11.90 0.38
CA TYR A 17 22.60 11.55 1.79
C TYR A 17 23.98 11.25 2.40
N ALA A 18 24.81 10.49 1.68
CA ALA A 18 26.18 10.18 2.11
C ALA A 18 27.01 11.45 2.31
N ARG A 19 26.93 12.39 1.36
CA ARG A 19 27.64 13.68 1.44
C ARG A 19 27.15 14.53 2.60
N ASP A 20 25.82 14.68 2.72
CA ASP A 20 25.21 15.57 3.71
C ASP A 20 25.43 15.05 5.14
N ASN A 21 25.57 13.73 5.33
CA ASN A 21 25.82 13.09 6.63
C ASN A 21 27.29 12.64 6.83
N LYS A 22 28.19 12.95 5.91
CA LYS A 22 29.62 12.55 5.94
C LYS A 22 29.82 11.04 6.09
N LEU A 23 28.97 10.23 5.46
CA LEU A 23 29.00 8.76 5.50
C LEU A 23 29.75 8.20 4.29
N LYS A 24 30.45 7.08 4.50
CA LYS A 24 30.99 6.25 3.42
C LYS A 24 29.99 5.14 3.11
N LEU A 25 29.20 5.31 2.06
CA LEU A 25 28.22 4.33 1.60
C LEU A 25 28.76 3.62 0.36
N ASP A 26 28.54 2.30 0.29
CA ASP A 26 28.93 1.49 -0.86
C ASP A 26 27.78 0.56 -1.26
N TRP A 27 27.44 0.58 -2.54
CA TRP A 27 26.43 -0.30 -3.16
C TRP A 27 26.91 -0.84 -4.50
N LYS A 28 28.23 -0.86 -4.72
CA LYS A 28 28.82 -1.36 -5.96
C LYS A 28 28.49 -2.84 -6.17
N GLY A 29 27.98 -3.16 -7.36
CA GLY A 29 27.59 -4.53 -7.73
C GLY A 29 26.16 -4.92 -7.31
N GLU A 30 25.45 -4.08 -6.55
CA GLU A 30 24.07 -4.34 -6.18
C GLU A 30 23.09 -4.08 -7.34
N LYS A 31 22.06 -4.93 -7.45
CA LYS A 31 21.02 -4.80 -8.46
C LYS A 31 19.91 -3.89 -7.96
N CYS A 32 19.67 -2.81 -8.68
CA CYS A 32 18.53 -1.93 -8.41
C CYS A 32 17.21 -2.61 -8.72
N THR A 33 16.17 -2.22 -7.99
CA THR A 33 14.77 -2.51 -8.31
C THR A 33 14.23 -1.38 -9.18
N THR A 34 13.49 -1.74 -10.24
CA THR A 34 12.88 -0.75 -11.14
C THR A 34 11.52 -0.33 -10.60
N GLY A 35 11.34 0.97 -10.42
CA GLY A 35 10.05 1.61 -10.20
C GLY A 35 9.58 2.30 -11.48
N ILE A 36 8.30 2.60 -11.58
CA ILE A 36 7.71 3.37 -12.67
C ILE A 36 7.00 4.58 -12.07
N ARG A 37 7.30 5.75 -12.61
CA ARG A 37 6.56 6.98 -12.32
C ARG A 37 5.88 7.49 -13.58
N TRP A 38 4.69 8.02 -13.45
CA TRP A 38 3.94 8.62 -14.53
C TRP A 38 4.21 10.13 -14.54
N LEU A 39 4.67 10.64 -15.68
CA LEU A 39 4.94 12.06 -15.86
C LEU A 39 4.00 12.64 -16.90
N PRO A 40 3.43 13.85 -16.65
CA PRO A 40 2.66 14.54 -17.68
C PRO A 40 3.57 14.88 -18.87
N TYR A 41 3.09 14.57 -20.04
CA TYR A 41 3.70 14.92 -21.30
C TYR A 41 2.73 15.75 -22.14
N GLU A 42 3.15 16.93 -22.54
CA GLU A 42 2.36 17.81 -23.40
C GLU A 42 2.73 17.56 -24.85
N HIS A 43 1.77 17.13 -25.65
CA HIS A 43 1.94 17.05 -27.08
C HIS A 43 1.92 18.46 -27.68
N LYS A 44 3.04 18.88 -28.27
CA LYS A 44 3.07 20.08 -29.11
C LYS A 44 2.44 19.76 -30.45
N THR A 45 1.14 19.93 -30.57
CA THR A 45 0.43 19.87 -31.87
C THR A 45 0.65 21.19 -32.62
N ARG A 46 0.97 21.06 -33.91
CA ARG A 46 1.09 22.19 -34.82
C ARG A 46 -0.30 22.64 -35.26
N LYS A 47 -1.03 23.37 -34.55
CA LYS A 47 -2.24 24.18 -34.83
C LYS A 47 -3.35 23.94 -33.81
N SER A 48 -3.70 25.03 -33.09
CA SER A 48 -5.01 25.41 -32.57
C SER A 48 -5.90 24.42 -31.79
N GLU A 49 -5.35 23.38 -31.16
CA GLU A 49 -6.09 22.55 -30.21
C GLU A 49 -5.45 22.67 -28.83
N GLU A 50 -6.28 22.66 -27.79
CA GLU A 50 -5.80 22.68 -26.41
C GLU A 50 -4.77 21.53 -26.20
N PRO A 51 -3.64 21.78 -25.51
CA PRO A 51 -2.61 20.79 -25.34
C PRO A 51 -3.14 19.57 -24.61
N SER A 52 -3.26 18.44 -25.29
CA SER A 52 -3.66 17.19 -24.64
C SER A 52 -2.52 16.72 -23.72
N LYS A 53 -2.81 16.59 -22.43
CA LYS A 53 -1.88 16.05 -21.44
C LYS A 53 -1.99 14.53 -21.41
N THR A 54 -0.96 13.84 -21.87
CA THR A 54 -0.85 12.38 -21.76
C THR A 54 0.15 12.05 -20.64
N LEU A 55 -0.15 11.03 -19.84
CA LEU A 55 0.82 10.53 -18.85
C LEU A 55 1.69 9.46 -19.50
N ILE A 56 2.99 9.65 -19.47
CA ILE A 56 3.95 8.66 -19.97
C ILE A 56 4.70 7.98 -18.82
N PRO A 57 4.89 6.65 -18.89
CA PRO A 57 5.66 5.92 -17.89
C PRO A 57 7.14 6.24 -18.03
N ARG A 58 7.80 6.55 -16.92
CA ARG A 58 9.24 6.74 -16.84
C ARG A 58 9.82 5.80 -15.80
N PRO A 59 10.68 4.87 -16.18
CA PRO A 59 11.36 4.01 -15.23
C PRO A 59 12.33 4.82 -14.37
N PHE A 60 12.49 4.40 -13.14
CA PHE A 60 13.56 4.86 -12.24
C PHE A 60 14.04 3.67 -11.42
N TRP A 61 15.23 3.80 -10.85
CA TRP A 61 15.87 2.71 -10.14
C TRP A 61 16.08 3.07 -8.69
N VAL A 62 15.81 2.12 -7.81
CA VAL A 62 15.98 2.25 -6.37
C VAL A 62 16.77 1.08 -5.82
N LEU A 63 17.48 1.34 -4.74
CA LEU A 63 18.13 0.35 -3.90
C LEU A 63 17.41 0.29 -2.56
N ASN A 64 17.22 -0.91 -2.02
CA ASN A 64 16.84 -1.06 -0.63
C ASN A 64 18.05 -0.75 0.26
N MET A 65 17.81 -0.18 1.43
CA MET A 65 18.90 0.22 2.31
C MET A 65 19.71 -0.97 2.87
N ASP A 66 19.14 -2.17 2.90
CA ASP A 66 19.88 -3.40 3.22
C ASP A 66 20.97 -3.74 2.19
N GLN A 67 20.86 -3.22 0.97
CA GLN A 67 21.88 -3.40 -0.09
C GLN A 67 23.04 -2.41 0.03
N VAL A 68 22.93 -1.42 0.91
CA VAL A 68 23.89 -0.31 0.99
C VAL A 68 24.79 -0.52 2.22
N LYS A 69 26.05 -0.89 1.97
CA LYS A 69 27.06 -1.01 3.03
C LYS A 69 27.34 0.36 3.66
N GLY A 70 27.44 0.39 4.98
CA GLY A 70 27.69 1.63 5.74
C GLY A 70 26.45 2.50 5.93
N PHE A 71 25.27 2.08 5.42
CA PHE A 71 24.02 2.76 5.76
C PHE A 71 23.64 2.43 7.22
N PRO A 72 23.23 3.43 8.02
CA PRO A 72 22.78 3.19 9.37
C PRO A 72 21.60 2.20 9.37
N LYS A 73 21.78 1.07 10.01
CA LYS A 73 20.69 0.10 10.15
C LYS A 73 19.70 0.62 11.16
N ASP A 74 18.42 0.43 10.86
CA ASP A 74 17.40 0.60 11.88
C ASP A 74 17.70 -0.37 13.04
N PRO A 75 17.40 0.01 14.27
CA PRO A 75 17.45 -0.94 15.38
C PRO A 75 16.61 -2.16 15.00
N PRO A 76 17.02 -3.38 15.37
CA PRO A 76 16.21 -4.56 15.13
C PRO A 76 14.80 -4.26 15.63
N PRO A 77 13.74 -4.70 14.91
CA PRO A 77 12.38 -4.57 15.40
C PRO A 77 12.38 -5.12 16.81
N THR A 78 12.02 -4.32 17.79
CA THR A 78 11.75 -4.78 19.14
C THR A 78 10.71 -5.88 18.97
N ASP A 79 11.02 -7.08 19.44
CA ASP A 79 10.07 -8.17 19.53
C ASP A 79 9.02 -7.75 20.57
N HIS A 80 8.07 -6.97 20.10
CA HIS A 80 6.91 -6.60 20.87
C HIS A 80 6.03 -7.83 20.85
N GLY A 81 6.05 -8.55 21.96
CA GLY A 81 5.23 -9.74 22.14
C GLY A 81 3.80 -9.57 21.62
N ARG A 82 3.19 -10.63 21.31
CA ARG A 82 1.98 -11.01 20.56
C ARG A 82 0.76 -10.03 20.50
N ILE A 83 0.80 -8.88 21.20
CA ILE A 83 -0.30 -7.90 21.26
C ILE A 83 0.14 -6.53 20.66
N ASP A 84 1.38 -6.36 20.25
CA ASP A 84 2.01 -5.05 20.29
C ASP A 84 2.51 -4.52 18.95
N ASN A 85 1.74 -4.62 17.90
CA ASN A 85 1.83 -3.56 16.92
C ASN A 85 0.87 -2.43 17.33
N LEU A 86 1.07 -1.92 18.54
CA LEU A 86 0.31 -0.82 19.12
C LEU A 86 0.05 0.33 18.13
N PRO A 87 1.02 0.77 17.30
CA PRO A 87 0.75 1.83 16.33
C PRO A 87 -0.29 1.45 15.27
N ALA A 88 -0.26 0.21 14.73
CA ALA A 88 -1.22 -0.23 13.73
C ALA A 88 -2.62 -0.40 14.35
N GLN A 89 -2.71 -1.03 15.53
CA GLN A 89 -4.00 -1.19 16.22
C GLN A 89 -4.59 0.17 16.61
N LYS A 90 -3.80 1.04 17.22
CA LYS A 90 -4.26 2.41 17.55
C LYS A 90 -4.73 3.19 16.33
N PHE A 91 -4.08 3.00 15.19
CA PHE A 91 -4.52 3.62 13.95
C PHE A 91 -5.86 3.06 13.51
N ILE A 92 -6.03 1.73 13.51
CA ILE A 92 -7.29 1.06 13.14
C ILE A 92 -8.42 1.55 14.06
N ASP A 93 -8.18 1.58 15.36
CA ASP A 93 -9.16 2.05 16.35
C ASP A 93 -9.53 3.52 16.12
N ALA A 94 -8.55 4.37 15.78
CA ALA A 94 -8.76 5.80 15.55
C ALA A 94 -9.49 6.11 14.24
N VAL A 95 -9.53 5.17 13.27
CA VAL A 95 -10.34 5.33 12.04
C VAL A 95 -11.84 5.39 12.35
N GLY A 96 -12.29 4.70 13.39
CA GLY A 96 -13.68 4.70 13.81
C GLY A 96 -14.63 3.85 12.94
N ALA A 97 -14.10 2.96 12.10
CA ALA A 97 -14.89 1.98 11.38
C ALA A 97 -15.48 0.95 12.37
N GLU A 98 -16.73 0.52 12.16
CA GLU A 98 -17.31 -0.54 12.97
C GLU A 98 -16.72 -1.89 12.57
N ILE A 99 -15.87 -2.46 13.44
CA ILE A 99 -15.21 -3.74 13.24
C ILE A 99 -15.80 -4.75 14.24
N LYS A 100 -16.27 -5.89 13.73
CA LYS A 100 -16.79 -7.02 14.53
C LYS A 100 -15.94 -8.26 14.29
N HIS A 101 -15.87 -9.10 15.31
CA HIS A 101 -15.17 -10.38 15.28
C HIS A 101 -16.17 -11.54 15.48
N GLY A 102 -15.73 -12.75 15.18
CA GLY A 102 -16.51 -13.97 15.46
C GLY A 102 -16.81 -14.82 14.25
N GLU A 103 -16.50 -14.37 13.03
CA GLU A 103 -16.62 -15.19 11.82
C GLU A 103 -15.24 -15.71 11.37
N SER A 104 -15.22 -16.77 10.56
CA SER A 104 -13.98 -17.35 10.03
C SER A 104 -13.44 -16.62 8.80
N ARG A 105 -14.17 -15.63 8.29
CA ARG A 105 -13.81 -14.85 7.08
C ARG A 105 -13.77 -13.38 7.39
N ALA A 106 -12.81 -12.69 6.76
CA ALA A 106 -12.78 -11.25 6.72
C ALA A 106 -13.61 -10.75 5.54
N TYR A 107 -14.36 -9.69 5.73
CA TYR A 107 -15.05 -8.97 4.66
C TYR A 107 -15.59 -7.63 5.14
N PHE A 108 -15.70 -6.68 4.22
CA PHE A 108 -16.50 -5.47 4.40
C PHE A 108 -17.92 -5.70 3.86
N SER A 109 -18.94 -5.33 4.63
CA SER A 109 -20.36 -5.36 4.21
C SER A 109 -20.86 -3.96 3.89
N PRO A 110 -20.97 -3.56 2.60
CA PRO A 110 -21.41 -2.20 2.25
C PRO A 110 -22.82 -1.87 2.74
N SER A 111 -23.73 -2.86 2.73
CA SER A 111 -25.13 -2.65 3.15
C SER A 111 -25.31 -2.40 4.65
N LYS A 112 -24.39 -2.88 5.47
CA LYS A 112 -24.40 -2.71 6.92
C LYS A 112 -23.37 -1.70 7.40
N ASP A 113 -22.46 -1.31 6.53
CA ASP A 113 -21.26 -0.48 6.82
C ASP A 113 -20.39 -1.03 7.96
N ILE A 114 -20.21 -2.35 7.97
CA ILE A 114 -19.48 -3.09 9.02
C ILE A 114 -18.36 -3.91 8.39
N ILE A 115 -17.23 -3.93 9.05
CA ILE A 115 -16.12 -4.84 8.76
C ILE A 115 -16.24 -6.05 9.69
N MET A 116 -16.21 -7.26 9.12
CA MET A 116 -16.10 -8.52 9.86
C MET A 116 -14.68 -9.04 9.75
N LEU A 117 -14.08 -9.41 10.86
CA LEU A 117 -12.75 -10.02 10.93
C LEU A 117 -12.81 -11.30 11.77
N PRO A 118 -11.97 -12.31 11.45
CA PRO A 118 -11.68 -13.38 12.38
C PRO A 118 -11.05 -12.84 13.66
N GLU A 119 -11.15 -13.61 14.74
CA GLU A 119 -10.51 -13.26 16.01
C GLU A 119 -8.99 -13.08 15.83
N PRO A 120 -8.36 -12.06 16.42
CA PRO A 120 -6.92 -11.82 16.27
C PRO A 120 -6.06 -13.05 16.58
N ASN A 121 -6.47 -13.86 17.56
CA ASN A 121 -5.78 -15.08 17.95
C ASN A 121 -5.89 -16.23 16.94
N SER A 122 -6.75 -16.12 15.92
CA SER A 122 -6.88 -17.11 14.86
C SER A 122 -5.82 -16.94 13.76
N PHE A 123 -5.12 -15.83 13.74
CA PHE A 123 -4.06 -15.56 12.78
C PHE A 123 -2.70 -16.12 13.27
N PRO A 124 -1.87 -16.68 12.37
CA PRO A 124 -0.54 -17.15 12.73
C PRO A 124 0.35 -16.05 13.35
N GLU A 125 0.24 -14.85 12.80
CA GLU A 125 0.97 -13.67 13.26
C GLU A 125 0.00 -12.47 13.35
N LEU A 126 0.22 -11.59 14.32
CA LEU A 126 -0.59 -10.39 14.48
C LEU A 126 -0.46 -9.43 13.28
N GLY A 127 0.68 -9.49 12.59
CA GLY A 127 0.88 -8.77 11.34
C GLY A 127 -0.11 -9.18 10.24
N ASP A 128 -0.48 -10.46 10.18
CA ASP A 128 -1.48 -10.97 9.23
C ASP A 128 -2.87 -10.43 9.55
N TYR A 129 -3.23 -10.36 10.85
CA TYR A 129 -4.48 -9.73 11.30
C TYR A 129 -4.55 -8.26 10.89
N HIS A 130 -3.50 -7.48 11.17
CA HIS A 130 -3.49 -6.06 10.81
C HIS A 130 -3.50 -5.85 9.29
N ALA A 131 -2.77 -6.66 8.51
CA ALA A 131 -2.80 -6.59 7.06
C ALA A 131 -4.20 -6.86 6.50
N THR A 132 -4.90 -7.88 7.06
CA THR A 132 -6.28 -8.19 6.72
C THR A 132 -7.21 -7.03 7.11
N ALA A 133 -7.06 -6.46 8.30
CA ALA A 133 -7.86 -5.31 8.72
C ALA A 133 -7.66 -4.09 7.81
N PHE A 134 -6.43 -3.82 7.35
CA PHE A 134 -6.18 -2.75 6.39
C PHE A 134 -6.72 -3.04 4.99
N HIS A 135 -6.79 -4.30 4.58
CA HIS A 135 -7.45 -4.69 3.34
C HIS A 135 -8.95 -4.37 3.42
N GLU A 136 -9.63 -4.79 4.47
CA GLU A 136 -11.06 -4.52 4.66
C GLU A 136 -11.35 -3.02 4.86
N LEU A 137 -10.46 -2.29 5.53
CA LEU A 137 -10.51 -0.83 5.60
C LEU A 137 -10.33 -0.19 4.21
N GLY A 138 -9.54 -0.80 3.33
CA GLY A 138 -9.44 -0.41 1.93
C GLY A 138 -10.82 -0.44 1.26
N HIS A 139 -11.55 -1.54 1.38
CA HIS A 139 -12.93 -1.67 0.88
C HIS A 139 -13.88 -0.70 1.58
N TRP A 140 -13.79 -0.57 2.89
CA TRP A 140 -14.62 0.35 3.67
C TRP A 140 -14.54 1.80 3.16
N THR A 141 -13.34 2.23 2.73
CA THR A 141 -13.20 3.57 2.13
C THR A 141 -13.98 3.73 0.83
N GLY A 142 -14.31 2.64 0.13
CA GLY A 142 -15.06 2.66 -1.13
C GLY A 142 -16.55 2.88 -0.99
N HIS A 143 -17.10 2.84 0.23
CA HIS A 143 -18.53 3.05 0.46
C HIS A 143 -19.02 4.40 -0.11
N ALA A 144 -20.29 4.44 -0.53
CA ALA A 144 -20.91 5.61 -1.15
C ALA A 144 -20.83 6.89 -0.31
N GLN A 145 -20.80 6.76 1.03
CA GLN A 145 -20.66 7.89 1.95
C GLN A 145 -19.21 8.38 2.13
N ARG A 146 -18.23 7.74 1.50
CA ARG A 146 -16.79 8.05 1.62
C ARG A 146 -16.19 8.38 0.26
N LEU A 147 -15.50 7.47 -0.36
CA LEU A 147 -14.86 7.71 -1.67
C LEU A 147 -15.71 7.25 -2.86
N ASP A 148 -16.91 6.73 -2.63
CA ASP A 148 -17.94 6.35 -3.60
C ASP A 148 -17.39 5.56 -4.80
N ARG A 149 -16.65 4.48 -4.51
CA ARG A 149 -16.13 3.59 -5.55
C ARG A 149 -17.16 2.54 -5.97
N ASN A 150 -17.04 2.05 -7.20
CA ASN A 150 -17.90 0.96 -7.69
C ASN A 150 -17.52 -0.38 -7.02
N GLN A 151 -18.30 -0.81 -6.05
CA GLN A 151 -18.14 -2.08 -5.31
C GLN A 151 -19.23 -3.11 -5.69
N LYS A 152 -19.90 -2.94 -6.83
CA LYS A 152 -21.05 -3.77 -7.24
C LYS A 152 -20.64 -5.04 -8.00
N GLY A 153 -19.36 -5.21 -8.31
CA GLY A 153 -18.85 -6.39 -9.02
C GLY A 153 -19.02 -7.67 -8.21
N LYS A 154 -19.22 -8.79 -8.88
CA LYS A 154 -19.18 -10.13 -8.29
C LYS A 154 -17.82 -10.77 -8.55
N MET A 155 -17.46 -11.76 -7.74
CA MET A 155 -16.25 -12.56 -7.96
C MET A 155 -16.18 -13.03 -9.42
N GLY A 156 -15.07 -12.67 -10.10
CA GLY A 156 -14.85 -12.93 -11.52
C GLY A 156 -15.12 -11.74 -12.45
N ASP A 157 -15.78 -10.68 -11.98
CA ASP A 157 -15.99 -9.47 -12.75
C ASP A 157 -14.74 -8.57 -12.75
N PRO A 158 -14.46 -7.82 -13.83
CA PRO A 158 -13.35 -6.86 -13.88
C PRO A 158 -13.44 -5.77 -12.79
N ASP A 159 -14.64 -5.29 -12.50
CA ASP A 159 -14.87 -4.27 -11.46
C ASP A 159 -14.54 -4.81 -10.05
N TYR A 160 -14.91 -6.07 -9.76
CA TYR A 160 -14.52 -6.75 -8.53
C TYR A 160 -13.01 -6.88 -8.43
N ALA A 161 -12.35 -7.39 -9.49
CA ALA A 161 -10.90 -7.55 -9.51
C ALA A 161 -10.17 -6.20 -9.32
N PHE A 162 -10.71 -5.13 -9.88
CA PHE A 162 -10.13 -3.79 -9.74
C PHE A 162 -10.23 -3.27 -8.30
N GLU A 163 -11.38 -3.45 -7.63
CA GLU A 163 -11.56 -3.04 -6.23
C GLU A 163 -10.66 -3.87 -5.28
N GLU A 164 -10.49 -5.17 -5.54
CA GLU A 164 -9.55 -6.01 -4.80
C GLU A 164 -8.10 -5.50 -4.91
N ILE A 165 -7.68 -5.10 -6.11
CA ILE A 165 -6.34 -4.52 -6.31
C ILE A 165 -6.19 -3.23 -5.49
N ILE A 166 -7.23 -2.41 -5.39
CA ILE A 166 -7.20 -1.20 -4.56
C ILE A 166 -7.05 -1.55 -3.09
N ALA A 167 -7.81 -2.51 -2.59
CA ALA A 167 -7.74 -2.94 -1.20
C ALA A 167 -6.37 -3.54 -0.86
N GLU A 168 -5.83 -4.41 -1.73
CA GLU A 168 -4.49 -4.97 -1.59
C GLU A 168 -3.39 -3.89 -1.56
N MET A 169 -3.44 -2.93 -2.48
CA MET A 169 -2.47 -1.83 -2.49
C MET A 169 -2.60 -0.96 -1.23
N THR A 170 -3.82 -0.72 -0.76
CA THR A 170 -4.06 0.04 0.48
C THR A 170 -3.45 -0.69 1.68
N SER A 171 -3.70 -1.99 1.81
CA SER A 171 -3.08 -2.84 2.83
C SER A 171 -1.56 -2.80 2.75
N ALA A 172 -0.99 -2.91 1.55
CA ALA A 172 0.46 -2.85 1.35
C ALA A 172 1.06 -1.50 1.78
N PHE A 173 0.37 -0.38 1.55
CA PHE A 173 0.84 0.95 1.99
C PHE A 173 0.87 1.04 3.51
N PHE A 174 -0.15 0.51 4.21
CA PHE A 174 -0.16 0.47 5.68
C PHE A 174 0.83 -0.56 6.23
N ALA A 175 0.98 -1.70 5.59
CA ALA A 175 2.01 -2.66 5.96
C ALA A 175 3.42 -2.04 5.90
N ALA A 176 3.69 -1.25 4.86
CA ALA A 176 4.94 -0.50 4.77
C ALA A 176 5.05 0.59 5.84
N LYS A 177 3.97 1.35 6.11
CA LYS A 177 3.95 2.40 7.13
C LYS A 177 4.26 1.88 8.52
N PHE A 178 3.66 0.75 8.89
CA PHE A 178 3.77 0.17 10.24
C PHE A 178 4.81 -0.96 10.32
N ASN A 179 5.55 -1.20 9.23
CA ASN A 179 6.55 -2.28 9.15
C ASN A 179 5.96 -3.66 9.54
N LEU A 180 4.74 -3.93 9.07
CA LEU A 180 4.07 -5.19 9.35
C LEU A 180 4.81 -6.33 8.66
N LYS A 181 5.14 -7.36 9.43
CA LYS A 181 5.58 -8.65 8.90
C LYS A 181 4.32 -9.50 8.75
N GLY A 182 3.83 -9.64 7.55
CA GLY A 182 2.65 -10.45 7.26
C GLY A 182 2.75 -11.02 5.86
N ARG A 183 2.05 -12.11 5.62
CA ARG A 183 1.89 -12.68 4.27
C ARG A 183 0.69 -11.98 3.63
N LEU A 184 0.82 -11.57 2.37
CA LEU A 184 -0.34 -11.22 1.54
C LEU A 184 -1.25 -12.47 1.48
N GLN A 185 -2.43 -12.41 2.10
CA GLN A 185 -3.28 -13.59 2.29
C GLN A 185 -4.06 -13.99 1.03
N HIS A 186 -4.08 -13.12 0.02
CA HIS A 186 -4.90 -13.29 -1.18
C HIS A 186 -4.12 -13.80 -2.40
N THR A 187 -3.10 -14.63 -2.18
CA THR A 187 -2.28 -15.23 -3.26
C THR A 187 -3.11 -16.05 -4.26
N GLU A 188 -4.27 -16.55 -3.88
CA GLU A 188 -5.15 -17.33 -4.75
C GLU A 188 -5.74 -16.49 -5.90
N TYR A 189 -5.88 -15.18 -5.72
CA TYR A 189 -6.47 -14.26 -6.71
C TYR A 189 -5.43 -13.52 -7.56
N VAL A 190 -4.15 -13.63 -7.24
CA VAL A 190 -3.07 -12.95 -7.97
C VAL A 190 -3.08 -13.29 -9.45
N GLY A 191 -3.45 -14.51 -9.82
CA GLY A 191 -3.57 -14.94 -11.22
C GLY A 191 -4.64 -14.18 -12.00
N SER A 192 -5.79 -13.86 -11.40
CA SER A 192 -6.85 -13.06 -12.02
C SER A 192 -6.45 -11.59 -12.09
N TYR A 193 -5.77 -11.06 -11.07
CA TYR A 193 -5.24 -9.71 -11.06
C TYR A 193 -4.18 -9.50 -12.13
N ILE A 194 -3.25 -10.45 -12.30
CA ILE A 194 -2.25 -10.39 -13.35
C ILE A 194 -2.90 -10.34 -14.73
N LYS A 195 -3.93 -11.16 -15.01
CA LYS A 195 -4.66 -11.13 -16.28
C LYS A 195 -5.33 -9.78 -16.53
N CYS A 196 -5.99 -9.22 -15.50
CA CYS A 196 -6.61 -7.91 -15.58
C CYS A 196 -5.59 -6.80 -15.87
N LEU A 197 -4.45 -6.84 -15.18
CA LEU A 197 -3.37 -5.87 -15.32
C LEU A 197 -2.62 -5.98 -16.65
N GLN A 198 -2.55 -7.19 -17.24
CA GLN A 198 -1.95 -7.40 -18.56
C GLN A 198 -2.80 -6.83 -19.70
N GLN A 199 -4.11 -6.71 -19.49
CA GLN A 199 -5.04 -6.17 -20.50
C GLN A 199 -4.99 -4.64 -20.58
N ASP A 200 -4.73 -3.95 -19.47
CA ASP A 200 -4.62 -2.49 -19.46
C ASP A 200 -3.63 -2.01 -18.38
N LEU A 201 -2.46 -1.53 -18.83
CA LEU A 201 -1.45 -0.92 -17.94
C LEU A 201 -1.97 0.33 -17.21
N ASN A 202 -3.02 0.98 -17.72
CA ASN A 202 -3.67 2.08 -17.02
C ASN A 202 -4.43 1.64 -15.77
N LEU A 203 -4.84 0.37 -15.66
CA LEU A 203 -5.51 -0.15 -14.47
C LEU A 203 -4.59 -0.09 -13.25
N VAL A 204 -3.31 -0.43 -13.42
CA VAL A 204 -2.31 -0.31 -12.32
C VAL A 204 -2.24 1.12 -11.81
N ARG A 205 -2.18 2.09 -12.74
CA ARG A 205 -2.13 3.51 -12.38
C ARG A 205 -3.41 3.96 -11.68
N LYS A 206 -4.57 3.59 -12.23
CA LYS A 206 -5.88 3.93 -11.63
C LYS A 206 -6.01 3.32 -10.24
N ALA A 207 -5.69 2.03 -10.08
CA ALA A 207 -5.74 1.33 -8.80
C ALA A 207 -4.79 1.96 -7.78
N SER A 208 -3.54 2.25 -8.18
CA SER A 208 -2.57 2.92 -7.31
C SER A 208 -3.03 4.32 -6.86
N THR A 209 -3.66 5.09 -7.77
CA THR A 209 -4.25 6.38 -7.42
C THR A 209 -5.39 6.22 -6.42
N SER A 210 -6.30 5.27 -6.67
CA SER A 210 -7.44 5.00 -5.77
C SER A 210 -6.98 4.48 -4.40
N ALA A 211 -5.96 3.62 -4.36
CA ALA A 211 -5.35 3.15 -3.12
C ALA A 211 -4.64 4.29 -2.36
N GLY A 212 -3.98 5.20 -3.07
CA GLY A 212 -3.43 6.43 -2.48
C GLY A 212 -4.50 7.29 -1.84
N ASN A 213 -5.62 7.49 -2.54
CA ASN A 213 -6.77 8.24 -1.99
C ASN A 213 -7.37 7.54 -0.75
N ALA A 214 -7.46 6.21 -0.76
CA ALA A 214 -7.91 5.43 0.40
C ALA A 214 -6.96 5.58 1.59
N TYR A 215 -5.66 5.49 1.35
CA TYR A 215 -4.63 5.71 2.36
C TYR A 215 -4.68 7.12 2.96
N ASP A 216 -4.82 8.15 2.12
CA ASP A 216 -4.90 9.55 2.55
C ASP A 216 -6.18 9.81 3.33
N TYR A 217 -7.30 9.24 2.89
CA TYR A 217 -8.59 9.33 3.58
C TYR A 217 -8.49 8.73 4.99
N LEU A 218 -8.04 7.48 5.12
CA LEU A 218 -7.85 6.81 6.41
C LEU A 218 -6.89 7.58 7.31
N THR A 219 -5.79 8.09 6.75
CA THR A 219 -4.81 8.89 7.50
C THR A 219 -5.41 10.21 7.98
N SER A 220 -6.32 10.83 7.20
CA SER A 220 -6.98 12.08 7.59
C SER A 220 -7.87 11.91 8.81
N LEU A 221 -8.56 10.76 8.93
CA LEU A 221 -9.44 10.46 10.06
C LEU A 221 -8.67 10.34 11.39
N THR A 222 -7.40 9.93 11.34
CA THR A 222 -6.60 9.71 12.54
C THR A 222 -5.83 10.95 13.03
N LYS A 223 -5.76 12.02 12.22
CA LYS A 223 -5.03 13.26 12.59
C LYS A 223 -5.63 14.00 13.78
N GLY A 224 -6.90 13.78 14.11
CA GLY A 224 -7.57 14.38 15.27
C GLY A 224 -7.41 13.61 16.59
N ALA A 225 -6.94 12.36 16.53
CA ALA A 225 -6.84 11.48 17.70
C ALA A 225 -5.48 11.60 18.44
N THR A 226 -4.51 12.32 17.85
CA THR A 226 -3.13 12.42 18.40
C THR A 226 -2.96 13.60 19.36
N THR A 227 -4.02 14.32 19.69
CA THR A 227 -3.96 15.52 20.58
C THR A 227 -4.83 15.37 21.83
N LYS A 228 -4.71 14.25 22.52
CA LYS A 228 -5.19 14.15 23.91
C LYS A 228 -4.23 13.36 24.76
#